data_23ba55d4945bc91141666b8f4ce8d8ac
#
_entry.id   23ba55d4945bc91141666b8f4ce8d8ac
#
_cell.length_a   1.000
_cell.length_b   1.000
_cell.length_c   1.000
_cell.angle_alpha   90.00
_cell.angle_beta   90.00
_cell.angle_gamma   90.00
#
_symmetry.space_group_name_H-M   'P 1'
#
loop_
_entity.id
_entity.type
_entity.pdbx_description
1 polymer ?
#
loop_
_entity_poly.entity_id
_entity_poly.type
_entity_poly.pdbx_seq_one_letter_code
_entity_poly.pdbx_strand_id
1 'polypeptide(L)'
;MKLVQRFFMMIFIFQIGIEAQVDIVAPVVPQGVQAFGYESNVDVEWYNNDEMDLAGYKIYKWNGTQYTFYTTVSKEKSYLALNVGALGVSYSFKVSAYDINGNESDLSDSVDAVTHTMTDEEFLDMVQRSTFRYFYDYGHPVSGLSRERLGSGETVTSGGSGFGVMALLVGVERGYITREQGAERMLKILNFLKINAAKFHGAFSHWLNGSTGGVIPFGQYDDGGDLVETSFMIQGILTVRQYFDQTNSNEEQIRNLCTEIWEGVEWSWYRRTSFSNYLYWHWSPNYFWQINFKLIGWMETMIKYMLGIASPTYSVAA
;
A
#
# COMPACT_ATOMS: atom_id res chain seq x y z
N MET A 1 34.32 0.10 73.88
CA MET A 1 34.13 1.37 73.16
C MET A 1 34.51 1.10 71.69
N LYS A 2 33.49 0.89 70.84
CA LYS A 2 33.74 0.73 69.40
C LYS A 2 33.11 1.92 68.69
N LEU A 3 33.96 2.73 68.03
CA LEU A 3 33.58 3.87 67.22
C LEU A 3 32.94 3.36 65.91
N VAL A 4 31.72 3.74 65.64
CA VAL A 4 31.05 3.53 64.35
C VAL A 4 31.25 4.80 63.53
N GLN A 5 32.08 4.76 62.51
CA GLN A 5 32.21 5.78 61.49
C GLN A 5 31.05 5.65 60.51
N ARG A 6 30.15 6.65 60.48
CA ARG A 6 29.15 6.79 59.42
C ARG A 6 29.75 7.53 58.22
N PHE A 7 29.89 6.80 57.11
CA PHE A 7 30.17 7.37 55.79
C PHE A 7 28.89 7.97 55.22
N PHE A 8 28.82 9.27 55.08
CA PHE A 8 27.79 9.94 54.28
C PHE A 8 28.26 9.97 52.81
N MET A 9 27.63 9.17 51.97
CA MET A 9 27.81 9.19 50.54
C MET A 9 26.87 10.27 49.94
N MET A 10 27.43 11.40 49.54
CA MET A 10 26.70 12.49 48.89
C MET A 10 26.54 12.15 47.42
N ILE A 11 25.32 11.75 47.02
CA ILE A 11 24.97 11.50 45.61
C ILE A 11 24.69 12.85 44.96
N PHE A 12 25.59 13.31 44.10
CA PHE A 12 25.35 14.44 43.21
C PHE A 12 24.51 13.91 42.02
N ILE A 13 23.21 14.25 42.00
CA ILE A 13 22.37 14.04 40.83
C ILE A 13 22.63 15.20 39.87
N PHE A 14 23.42 14.96 38.84
CA PHE A 14 23.49 15.89 37.69
C PHE A 14 22.17 15.78 36.95
N GLN A 15 21.29 16.75 37.10
CA GLN A 15 20.18 16.97 36.18
C GLN A 15 20.75 17.53 34.87
N ILE A 16 20.96 16.65 33.90
CA ILE A 16 21.18 17.05 32.52
C ILE A 16 19.81 17.51 32.01
N GLY A 17 19.59 18.79 31.97
CA GLY A 17 18.46 19.38 31.27
C GLY A 17 18.68 19.14 29.77
N ILE A 18 18.02 18.13 29.21
CA ILE A 18 17.87 18.04 27.76
C ILE A 18 16.83 19.11 27.42
N GLU A 19 17.29 20.29 27.01
CA GLU A 19 16.40 21.19 26.28
C GLU A 19 16.02 20.51 24.99
N ALA A 20 14.75 20.13 24.84
CA ALA A 20 14.23 19.65 23.59
C ALA A 20 14.44 20.76 22.57
N GLN A 21 15.31 20.53 21.59
CA GLN A 21 15.50 21.48 20.50
C GLN A 21 14.17 21.58 19.76
N VAL A 22 13.59 22.79 19.76
CA VAL A 22 12.36 23.06 19.01
C VAL A 22 12.68 22.91 17.53
N ASP A 23 11.99 22.03 16.86
CA ASP A 23 12.10 21.89 15.42
C ASP A 23 11.50 23.12 14.74
N ILE A 24 12.29 23.76 13.89
CA ILE A 24 11.92 24.95 13.12
C ILE A 24 12.11 24.74 11.62
N VAL A 25 12.37 23.51 11.18
CA VAL A 25 12.61 23.17 9.78
C VAL A 25 11.29 22.79 9.13
N ALA A 26 10.85 23.58 8.17
CA ALA A 26 9.65 23.26 7.41
C ALA A 26 9.91 22.09 6.43
N PRO A 27 8.88 21.29 6.11
CA PRO A 27 8.96 20.26 5.06
C PRO A 27 9.33 20.85 3.70
N VAL A 28 9.76 20.00 2.77
CA VAL A 28 9.99 20.38 1.37
C VAL A 28 8.67 20.77 0.72
N VAL A 29 8.70 21.75 -0.19
CA VAL A 29 7.53 22.14 -0.99
C VAL A 29 7.02 20.94 -1.79
N PRO A 30 5.69 20.62 -1.77
CA PRO A 30 5.13 19.52 -2.53
C PRO A 30 5.47 19.60 -4.02
N GLN A 31 5.94 18.50 -4.58
CA GLN A 31 6.36 18.39 -5.97
C GLN A 31 5.28 17.68 -6.81
N GLY A 32 5.34 17.85 -8.14
CA GLY A 32 4.43 17.17 -9.07
C GLY A 32 2.97 17.60 -8.92
N VAL A 33 2.72 18.83 -8.43
CA VAL A 33 1.35 19.34 -8.26
C VAL A 33 0.68 19.46 -9.62
N GLN A 34 -0.53 18.90 -9.74
CA GLN A 34 -1.37 18.94 -10.94
C GLN A 34 -2.83 19.18 -10.56
N ALA A 35 -3.64 19.70 -11.48
CA ALA A 35 -5.07 19.85 -11.29
C ALA A 35 -5.82 19.33 -12.53
N PHE A 36 -6.92 18.63 -12.31
CA PHE A 36 -7.77 18.04 -13.35
C PHE A 36 -9.20 18.56 -13.17
N GLY A 37 -9.74 19.18 -14.22
CA GLY A 37 -11.13 19.64 -14.23
C GLY A 37 -12.02 18.59 -14.88
N TYR A 38 -13.17 18.35 -14.26
CA TYR A 38 -14.22 17.45 -14.74
C TYR A 38 -15.54 18.23 -14.90
N GLU A 39 -16.69 17.60 -14.97
CA GLU A 39 -17.95 18.33 -15.16
C GLU A 39 -18.34 19.19 -13.96
N SER A 40 -18.26 18.62 -12.76
CA SER A 40 -18.69 19.26 -11.52
C SER A 40 -17.67 19.19 -10.39
N ASN A 41 -16.52 18.62 -10.65
CA ASN A 41 -15.43 18.50 -9.67
C ASN A 41 -14.08 18.83 -10.28
N VAL A 42 -13.15 19.14 -9.38
CA VAL A 42 -11.72 19.34 -9.67
C VAL A 42 -10.94 18.47 -8.71
N ASP A 43 -9.99 17.73 -9.25
CA ASP A 43 -9.01 16.99 -8.46
C ASP A 43 -7.68 17.74 -8.49
N VAL A 44 -7.05 17.88 -7.32
CA VAL A 44 -5.69 18.42 -7.17
C VAL A 44 -4.83 17.30 -6.60
N GLU A 45 -3.71 17.01 -7.25
CA GLU A 45 -2.79 15.93 -6.90
C GLU A 45 -1.37 16.44 -6.74
N TRP A 46 -0.56 15.74 -5.94
CA TRP A 46 0.87 16.02 -5.74
C TRP A 46 1.61 14.74 -5.36
N TYR A 47 2.95 14.76 -5.38
CA TYR A 47 3.75 13.66 -4.85
C TYR A 47 3.85 13.76 -3.33
N ASN A 48 3.75 12.61 -2.65
CA ASN A 48 3.92 12.57 -1.20
C ASN A 48 5.32 13.06 -0.81
N ASN A 49 5.35 13.81 0.26
CA ASN A 49 6.57 14.12 0.98
C ASN A 49 6.98 12.94 1.87
N ASP A 50 8.30 12.77 2.10
CA ASP A 50 8.88 11.63 2.81
C ASP A 50 9.37 11.97 4.24
N GLU A 51 9.20 13.22 4.71
CA GLU A 51 9.63 13.65 6.03
C GLU A 51 8.86 12.89 7.12
N MET A 52 9.61 12.38 8.11
CA MET A 52 9.05 11.55 9.20
C MET A 52 8.06 12.31 10.10
N ASP A 53 8.26 13.60 10.24
CA ASP A 53 7.46 14.51 11.06
C ASP A 53 6.38 15.24 10.27
N LEU A 54 6.20 14.93 8.99
CA LEU A 54 5.11 15.46 8.17
C LEU A 54 3.76 15.23 8.86
N ALA A 55 2.96 16.29 9.01
CA ALA A 55 1.58 16.21 9.54
C ALA A 55 0.53 16.19 8.42
N GLY A 56 0.79 16.88 7.31
CA GLY A 56 -0.13 16.91 6.18
C GLY A 56 0.16 18.06 5.22
N TYR A 57 -0.88 18.39 4.46
CA TYR A 57 -0.83 19.41 3.42
C TYR A 57 -1.91 20.46 3.62
N LYS A 58 -1.62 21.70 3.20
CA LYS A 58 -2.60 22.77 3.12
C LYS A 58 -2.84 23.14 1.66
N ILE A 59 -4.11 23.27 1.32
CA ILE A 59 -4.53 23.63 -0.02
C ILE A 59 -4.98 25.11 0.01
N TYR A 60 -4.48 25.86 -0.95
CA TYR A 60 -4.81 27.25 -1.17
C TYR A 60 -5.53 27.40 -2.51
N LYS A 61 -6.63 28.13 -2.50
CA LYS A 61 -7.44 28.36 -3.69
C LYS A 61 -7.44 29.84 -4.05
N TRP A 62 -7.35 30.14 -5.34
CA TRP A 62 -7.47 31.52 -5.86
C TRP A 62 -8.89 32.05 -5.65
N ASN A 63 -9.02 33.23 -5.06
CA ASN A 63 -10.31 33.87 -4.79
C ASN A 63 -10.63 35.04 -5.75
N GLY A 64 -9.84 35.21 -6.80
CA GLY A 64 -9.92 36.30 -7.75
C GLY A 64 -8.89 37.43 -7.50
N THR A 65 -8.25 37.45 -6.31
CA THR A 65 -7.28 38.48 -5.93
C THR A 65 -5.99 37.87 -5.38
N GLN A 66 -6.09 36.81 -4.58
CA GLN A 66 -4.96 36.14 -3.94
C GLN A 66 -5.30 34.68 -3.64
N TYR A 67 -4.28 33.87 -3.37
CA TYR A 67 -4.45 32.52 -2.84
C TYR A 67 -4.81 32.60 -1.36
N THR A 68 -5.92 31.97 -0.99
CA THR A 68 -6.39 31.88 0.40
C THR A 68 -6.47 30.43 0.84
N PHE A 69 -6.15 30.18 2.10
CA PHE A 69 -6.29 28.85 2.70
C PHE A 69 -7.70 28.31 2.47
N TYR A 70 -7.78 27.08 1.98
CA TYR A 70 -9.04 26.41 1.68
C TYR A 70 -9.32 25.26 2.65
N THR A 71 -8.37 24.31 2.76
CA THR A 71 -8.51 23.12 3.62
C THR A 71 -7.15 22.47 3.89
N THR A 72 -7.16 21.50 4.82
CA THR A 72 -6.03 20.60 5.06
C THR A 72 -6.32 19.21 4.52
N VAL A 73 -5.26 18.49 4.15
CA VAL A 73 -5.27 17.08 3.75
C VAL A 73 -4.28 16.34 4.61
N SER A 74 -4.66 15.15 5.10
CA SER A 74 -3.79 14.28 5.90
C SER A 74 -2.58 13.81 5.09
N LYS A 75 -1.46 13.55 5.76
CA LYS A 75 -0.20 13.08 5.14
C LYS A 75 -0.33 11.75 4.39
N GLU A 76 -1.35 10.96 4.69
CA GLU A 76 -1.61 9.70 4.01
C GLU A 76 -2.25 9.88 2.62
N LYS A 77 -2.58 11.12 2.24
CA LYS A 77 -3.22 11.45 0.98
C LYS A 77 -2.40 12.46 0.20
N SER A 78 -2.24 12.20 -1.07
CA SER A 78 -1.60 13.10 -2.03
C SER A 78 -2.59 13.69 -3.05
N TYR A 79 -3.83 13.82 -2.65
CA TYR A 79 -4.87 14.42 -3.50
C TYR A 79 -6.01 15.04 -2.70
N LEU A 80 -6.72 15.96 -3.36
CA LEU A 80 -7.98 16.53 -2.92
C LEU A 80 -8.97 16.53 -4.08
N ALA A 81 -10.10 15.86 -3.92
CA ALA A 81 -11.25 15.96 -4.85
C ALA A 81 -12.24 17.01 -4.34
N LEU A 82 -12.54 18.01 -5.16
CA LEU A 82 -13.47 19.08 -4.82
C LEU A 82 -14.70 19.04 -5.71
N ASN A 83 -15.87 18.94 -5.11
CA ASN A 83 -17.10 19.22 -5.84
C ASN A 83 -17.26 20.74 -5.94
N VAL A 84 -17.24 21.27 -7.14
CA VAL A 84 -17.34 22.71 -7.41
C VAL A 84 -18.69 23.11 -8.03
N GLY A 85 -19.46 22.14 -8.52
CA GLY A 85 -20.85 22.28 -8.92
C GLY A 85 -21.13 23.20 -10.12
N ALA A 86 -20.09 23.74 -10.77
CA ALA A 86 -20.22 24.68 -11.86
C ALA A 86 -19.42 24.21 -13.08
N LEU A 87 -20.04 24.28 -14.26
CA LEU A 87 -19.45 23.93 -15.55
C LEU A 87 -18.83 25.18 -16.21
N GLY A 88 -17.70 25.01 -16.89
CA GLY A 88 -17.02 26.08 -17.63
C GLY A 88 -16.28 27.09 -16.75
N VAL A 89 -15.97 26.75 -15.52
CA VAL A 89 -15.30 27.63 -14.55
C VAL A 89 -13.86 27.22 -14.34
N SER A 90 -12.95 28.21 -14.37
CA SER A 90 -11.53 28.02 -14.06
C SER A 90 -11.30 28.13 -12.56
N TYR A 91 -10.49 27.20 -12.05
CA TYR A 91 -10.04 27.14 -10.65
C TYR A 91 -8.52 27.06 -10.62
N SER A 92 -7.90 27.76 -9.66
CA SER A 92 -6.45 27.75 -9.48
C SER A 92 -6.12 27.40 -8.03
N PHE A 93 -5.09 26.55 -7.86
CA PHE A 93 -4.68 26.02 -6.55
C PHE A 93 -3.17 26.10 -6.37
N LYS A 94 -2.76 26.13 -5.10
CA LYS A 94 -1.40 25.89 -4.62
C LYS A 94 -1.44 24.96 -3.43
N VAL A 95 -0.36 24.23 -3.19
CA VAL A 95 -0.23 23.28 -2.08
C VAL A 95 1.03 23.60 -1.28
N SER A 96 0.95 23.51 0.06
CA SER A 96 2.10 23.47 0.95
C SER A 96 2.07 22.21 1.81
N ALA A 97 3.23 21.82 2.35
CA ALA A 97 3.35 20.77 3.35
C ALA A 97 3.56 21.40 4.74
N TYR A 98 3.09 20.75 5.81
CA TYR A 98 3.35 21.18 7.17
C TYR A 98 3.66 20.00 8.09
N ASP A 99 4.49 20.22 9.08
CA ASP A 99 4.93 19.23 10.05
C ASP A 99 4.10 19.22 11.35
N ILE A 100 4.44 18.31 12.26
CA ILE A 100 3.79 18.17 13.58
C ILE A 100 4.05 19.35 14.51
N ASN A 101 5.06 20.18 14.25
CA ASN A 101 5.41 21.38 15.02
C ASN A 101 4.72 22.63 14.45
N GLY A 102 4.09 22.52 13.30
CA GLY A 102 3.38 23.60 12.62
C GLY A 102 4.24 24.43 11.66
N ASN A 103 5.49 24.00 11.39
CA ASN A 103 6.30 24.64 10.36
C ASN A 103 5.70 24.29 8.99
N GLU A 104 5.55 25.29 8.14
CA GLU A 104 4.92 25.16 6.83
C GLU A 104 5.92 25.53 5.74
N SER A 105 5.94 24.72 4.66
CA SER A 105 6.76 25.00 3.49
C SER A 105 6.27 26.24 2.74
N ASP A 106 7.08 26.74 1.80
CA ASP A 106 6.60 27.64 0.77
C ASP A 106 5.47 26.98 -0.04
N LEU A 107 4.67 27.80 -0.73
CA LEU A 107 3.62 27.31 -1.61
C LEU A 107 4.23 26.76 -2.91
N SER A 108 3.64 25.71 -3.44
CA SER A 108 3.96 25.20 -4.78
C SER A 108 3.72 26.26 -5.87
N ASP A 109 4.16 25.96 -7.09
CA ASP A 109 3.65 26.65 -8.27
C ASP A 109 2.12 26.49 -8.35
N SER A 110 1.45 27.44 -9.02
CA SER A 110 0.03 27.36 -9.23
C SER A 110 -0.33 26.36 -10.31
N VAL A 111 -1.42 25.62 -10.08
CA VAL A 111 -2.01 24.71 -11.06
C VAL A 111 -3.45 25.10 -11.33
N ASP A 112 -3.86 25.03 -12.59
CA ASP A 112 -5.17 25.46 -13.04
C ASP A 112 -5.96 24.27 -13.58
N ALA A 113 -7.28 24.29 -13.35
CA ALA A 113 -8.21 23.34 -13.93
C ALA A 113 -9.49 24.06 -14.36
N VAL A 114 -10.05 23.65 -15.51
CA VAL A 114 -11.30 24.17 -16.02
C VAL A 114 -12.32 23.03 -16.06
N THR A 115 -13.47 23.24 -15.43
CA THR A 115 -14.57 22.28 -15.53
C THR A 115 -15.21 22.34 -16.92
N HIS A 116 -15.47 21.16 -17.50
CA HIS A 116 -16.01 21.05 -18.85
C HIS A 116 -16.86 19.80 -19.01
N THR A 117 -17.67 19.72 -20.05
CA THR A 117 -18.39 18.49 -20.38
C THR A 117 -17.40 17.42 -20.81
N MET A 118 -17.38 16.28 -20.11
CA MET A 118 -16.49 15.18 -20.39
C MET A 118 -16.95 14.33 -21.57
N THR A 119 -16.00 13.80 -22.31
CA THR A 119 -16.21 12.64 -23.18
C THR A 119 -16.28 11.37 -22.36
N ASP A 120 -16.77 10.26 -22.96
CA ASP A 120 -16.78 8.94 -22.31
C ASP A 120 -15.35 8.48 -21.92
N GLU A 121 -14.36 8.79 -22.74
CA GLU A 121 -12.95 8.46 -22.47
C GLU A 121 -12.39 9.22 -21.26
N GLU A 122 -12.67 10.51 -21.15
CA GLU A 122 -12.26 11.31 -19.99
C GLU A 122 -12.96 10.84 -18.71
N PHE A 123 -14.24 10.47 -18.81
CA PHE A 123 -14.98 9.90 -17.68
C PHE A 123 -14.38 8.57 -17.23
N LEU A 124 -14.06 7.67 -18.17
CA LEU A 124 -13.43 6.38 -17.86
C LEU A 124 -12.02 6.56 -17.27
N ASP A 125 -11.24 7.52 -17.77
CA ASP A 125 -9.92 7.84 -17.20
C ASP A 125 -10.04 8.38 -15.76
N MET A 126 -11.01 9.26 -15.50
CA MET A 126 -11.30 9.76 -14.15
C MET A 126 -11.64 8.62 -13.19
N VAL A 127 -12.51 7.70 -13.61
CA VAL A 127 -12.89 6.53 -12.79
C VAL A 127 -11.68 5.62 -12.54
N GLN A 128 -10.87 5.37 -13.57
CA GLN A 128 -9.69 4.52 -13.47
C GLN A 128 -8.64 5.16 -12.55
N ARG A 129 -8.38 6.46 -12.68
CA ARG A 129 -7.46 7.22 -11.81
C ARG A 129 -7.94 7.19 -10.35
N SER A 130 -9.22 7.42 -10.10
CA SER A 130 -9.79 7.38 -8.75
C SER A 130 -9.69 5.97 -8.13
N THR A 131 -9.91 4.92 -8.94
CA THR A 131 -9.76 3.53 -8.52
C THR A 131 -8.29 3.20 -8.19
N PHE A 132 -7.36 3.66 -9.04
CA PHE A 132 -5.92 3.49 -8.83
C PHE A 132 -5.45 4.05 -7.48
N ARG A 133 -5.97 5.21 -7.06
CA ARG A 133 -5.63 5.83 -5.77
C ARG A 133 -5.93 4.93 -4.58
N TYR A 134 -6.97 4.11 -4.64
CA TYR A 134 -7.24 3.15 -3.57
C TYR A 134 -6.06 2.22 -3.32
N PHE A 135 -5.41 1.74 -4.39
CA PHE A 135 -4.28 0.83 -4.28
C PHE A 135 -2.95 1.53 -4.01
N TYR A 136 -2.76 2.74 -4.54
CA TYR A 136 -1.50 3.46 -4.44
C TYR A 136 -1.44 4.37 -3.20
N ASP A 137 -2.35 5.35 -3.09
CA ASP A 137 -2.31 6.34 -2.01
C ASP A 137 -2.82 5.76 -0.70
N TYR A 138 -3.84 4.92 -0.76
CA TYR A 138 -4.44 4.29 0.42
C TYR A 138 -3.81 2.94 0.76
N GLY A 139 -2.82 2.48 0.01
CA GLY A 139 -2.00 1.33 0.37
C GLY A 139 -1.38 1.50 1.75
N HIS A 140 -1.15 0.37 2.45
CA HIS A 140 -0.62 0.42 3.82
C HIS A 140 0.80 1.03 3.85
N PRO A 141 1.09 2.03 4.71
CA PRO A 141 2.33 2.82 4.64
C PRO A 141 3.59 1.98 4.89
N VAL A 142 3.54 0.92 5.69
CA VAL A 142 4.69 0.06 5.98
C VAL A 142 4.86 -1.01 4.91
N SER A 143 3.81 -1.78 4.61
CA SER A 143 3.90 -2.91 3.67
C SER A 143 3.71 -2.54 2.21
N GLY A 144 3.00 -1.45 1.91
CA GLY A 144 2.52 -1.13 0.57
C GLY A 144 1.36 -1.99 0.09
N LEU A 145 0.92 -2.99 0.87
CA LEU A 145 -0.20 -3.87 0.54
C LEU A 145 -1.54 -3.13 0.55
N SER A 146 -2.49 -3.64 -0.20
CA SER A 146 -3.84 -3.09 -0.25
C SER A 146 -4.57 -3.33 1.07
N ARG A 147 -5.15 -2.28 1.64
CA ARG A 147 -6.02 -2.40 2.80
C ARG A 147 -7.29 -3.18 2.43
N GLU A 148 -7.92 -3.82 3.40
CA GLU A 148 -9.13 -4.61 3.18
C GLU A 148 -10.28 -3.72 2.68
N ARG A 149 -10.42 -2.52 3.27
CA ARG A 149 -11.36 -1.46 2.84
C ARG A 149 -10.92 -0.11 3.40
N LEU A 150 -11.61 0.95 3.02
CA LEU A 150 -11.45 2.26 3.67
C LEU A 150 -11.78 2.16 5.16
N GLY A 151 -10.83 2.58 6.01
CA GLY A 151 -10.97 2.54 7.46
C GLY A 151 -10.61 1.21 8.12
N SER A 152 -10.08 0.21 7.39
CA SER A 152 -9.67 -1.08 7.97
C SER A 152 -8.39 -1.02 8.84
N GLY A 153 -7.78 0.15 8.97
CA GLY A 153 -6.60 0.34 9.82
C GLY A 153 -5.41 -0.52 9.38
N GLU A 154 -4.95 -1.40 10.26
CA GLU A 154 -3.82 -2.30 10.02
C GLU A 154 -4.16 -3.49 9.11
N THR A 155 -5.45 -3.76 8.85
CA THR A 155 -5.85 -4.94 8.09
C THR A 155 -5.59 -4.75 6.59
N VAL A 156 -4.70 -5.58 6.05
CA VAL A 156 -4.43 -5.72 4.62
C VAL A 156 -4.82 -7.11 4.15
N THR A 157 -5.16 -7.25 2.88
CA THR A 157 -5.60 -8.53 2.29
C THR A 157 -4.57 -9.04 1.28
N SER A 158 -4.30 -10.33 1.30
CA SER A 158 -3.33 -10.93 0.40
C SER A 158 -3.86 -10.97 -1.04
N GLY A 159 -5.07 -11.43 -1.28
CA GLY A 159 -5.65 -11.50 -2.63
C GLY A 159 -5.97 -10.12 -3.21
N GLY A 160 -6.55 -9.23 -2.42
CA GLY A 160 -6.78 -7.85 -2.84
C GLY A 160 -5.49 -7.12 -3.19
N SER A 161 -4.39 -7.42 -2.48
CA SER A 161 -3.07 -6.91 -2.85
C SER A 161 -2.54 -7.51 -4.15
N GLY A 162 -2.93 -8.76 -4.50
CA GLY A 162 -2.65 -9.34 -5.82
C GLY A 162 -3.26 -8.52 -6.96
N PHE A 163 -4.49 -8.02 -6.80
CA PHE A 163 -5.08 -7.05 -7.73
C PHE A 163 -4.39 -5.69 -7.64
N GLY A 164 -4.02 -5.25 -6.42
CA GLY A 164 -3.32 -3.99 -6.18
C GLY A 164 -2.00 -3.89 -6.93
N VAL A 165 -1.19 -4.95 -6.94
CA VAL A 165 0.08 -4.94 -7.69
C VAL A 165 -0.15 -4.86 -9.21
N MET A 166 -1.24 -5.41 -9.74
CA MET A 166 -1.62 -5.22 -11.14
C MET A 166 -2.12 -3.80 -11.40
N ALA A 167 -2.85 -3.19 -10.46
CA ALA A 167 -3.26 -1.79 -10.57
C ALA A 167 -2.05 -0.83 -10.62
N LEU A 168 -0.93 -1.15 -9.95
CA LEU A 168 0.31 -0.36 -10.06
C LEU A 168 0.84 -0.34 -11.49
N LEU A 169 0.77 -1.46 -12.22
CA LEU A 169 1.19 -1.53 -13.63
C LEU A 169 0.31 -0.62 -14.51
N VAL A 170 -1.01 -0.64 -14.26
CA VAL A 170 -1.94 0.29 -14.93
C VAL A 170 -1.56 1.74 -14.64
N GLY A 171 -1.22 2.06 -13.39
CA GLY A 171 -0.78 3.40 -13.00
C GLY A 171 0.46 3.87 -13.74
N VAL A 172 1.43 2.98 -13.98
CA VAL A 172 2.62 3.28 -14.79
C VAL A 172 2.25 3.49 -16.26
N GLU A 173 1.47 2.58 -16.85
CA GLU A 173 1.07 2.65 -18.27
C GLU A 173 0.19 3.87 -18.59
N ARG A 174 -0.62 4.30 -17.65
CA ARG A 174 -1.46 5.50 -17.78
C ARG A 174 -0.74 6.79 -17.39
N GLY A 175 0.52 6.71 -16.91
CA GLY A 175 1.29 7.87 -16.47
C GLY A 175 0.78 8.53 -15.19
N TYR A 176 0.02 7.80 -14.35
CA TYR A 176 -0.38 8.27 -13.02
C TYR A 176 0.80 8.27 -12.06
N ILE A 177 1.73 7.36 -12.25
CA ILE A 177 3.02 7.28 -11.57
C ILE A 177 4.13 6.97 -12.59
N THR A 178 5.37 7.28 -12.24
CA THR A 178 6.51 6.88 -13.07
C THR A 178 6.82 5.39 -12.93
N ARG A 179 7.54 4.80 -13.89
CA ARG A 179 7.99 3.39 -13.80
C ARG A 179 8.89 3.17 -12.59
N GLU A 180 9.72 4.16 -12.24
CA GLU A 180 10.59 4.12 -11.06
C GLU A 180 9.77 4.08 -9.76
N GLN A 181 8.79 4.96 -9.61
CA GLN A 181 7.86 4.95 -8.46
C GLN A 181 7.11 3.61 -8.35
N GLY A 182 6.68 3.06 -9.49
CA GLY A 182 6.07 1.73 -9.55
C GLY A 182 7.01 0.63 -9.08
N ALA A 183 8.28 0.66 -9.53
CA ALA A 183 9.30 -0.32 -9.12
C ALA A 183 9.63 -0.22 -7.63
N GLU A 184 9.80 0.97 -7.09
CA GLU A 184 10.03 1.20 -5.65
C GLU A 184 8.89 0.67 -4.78
N ARG A 185 7.64 1.00 -5.15
CA ARG A 185 6.47 0.48 -4.45
C ARG A 185 6.41 -1.03 -4.53
N MET A 186 6.75 -1.62 -5.67
CA MET A 186 6.76 -3.06 -5.87
C MET A 186 7.82 -3.75 -5.00
N LEU A 187 9.04 -3.20 -4.95
CA LEU A 187 10.09 -3.71 -4.06
C LEU A 187 9.68 -3.68 -2.60
N LYS A 188 9.03 -2.61 -2.16
CA LYS A 188 8.48 -2.50 -0.80
C LYS A 188 7.51 -3.65 -0.50
N ILE A 189 6.53 -3.88 -1.38
CA ILE A 189 5.53 -4.95 -1.25
C ILE A 189 6.21 -6.33 -1.23
N LEU A 190 7.07 -6.62 -2.19
CA LEU A 190 7.70 -7.93 -2.33
C LEU A 190 8.63 -8.25 -1.16
N ASN A 191 9.40 -7.29 -0.68
CA ASN A 191 10.25 -7.46 0.50
C ASN A 191 9.39 -7.74 1.75
N PHE A 192 8.30 -7.02 1.94
CA PHE A 192 7.38 -7.27 3.04
C PHE A 192 6.76 -8.67 2.97
N LEU A 193 6.29 -9.09 1.80
CA LEU A 193 5.77 -10.44 1.57
C LEU A 193 6.81 -11.52 1.83
N LYS A 194 8.06 -11.29 1.44
CA LYS A 194 9.14 -12.26 1.63
C LYS A 194 9.55 -12.40 3.09
N ILE A 195 9.71 -11.29 3.81
CA ILE A 195 10.37 -11.22 5.11
C ILE A 195 9.37 -11.24 6.27
N ASN A 196 8.29 -10.44 6.18
CA ASN A 196 7.39 -10.18 7.29
C ASN A 196 6.09 -10.98 7.26
N ALA A 197 5.51 -11.17 6.06
CA ALA A 197 4.19 -11.77 5.94
C ALA A 197 4.18 -13.23 6.44
N ALA A 198 3.22 -13.55 7.31
CA ALA A 198 2.98 -14.90 7.77
C ALA A 198 2.59 -15.81 6.59
N LYS A 199 3.24 -16.97 6.53
CA LYS A 199 3.03 -17.99 5.49
C LYS A 199 2.92 -19.37 6.13
N PHE A 200 2.03 -20.18 5.60
CA PHE A 200 1.77 -21.55 6.03
C PHE A 200 1.87 -22.47 4.84
N HIS A 201 2.91 -23.28 4.78
CA HIS A 201 3.24 -24.04 3.57
C HIS A 201 3.30 -23.13 2.33
N GLY A 202 3.89 -21.96 2.50
CA GLY A 202 4.05 -20.96 1.45
C GLY A 202 2.81 -20.13 1.12
N ALA A 203 1.61 -20.52 1.58
CA ALA A 203 0.40 -19.72 1.39
C ALA A 203 0.29 -18.61 2.43
N PHE A 204 -0.12 -17.43 2.00
CA PHE A 204 -0.41 -16.28 2.85
C PHE A 204 -1.75 -16.47 3.57
N SER A 205 -1.92 -15.81 4.71
CA SER A 205 -3.23 -15.71 5.34
C SER A 205 -4.14 -14.78 4.57
N HIS A 206 -5.45 -14.95 4.74
CA HIS A 206 -6.47 -14.09 4.13
C HIS A 206 -6.22 -12.62 4.46
N TRP A 207 -6.12 -12.32 5.75
CA TRP A 207 -5.76 -11.00 6.27
C TRP A 207 -4.44 -11.04 7.03
N LEU A 208 -3.68 -9.96 6.84
CA LEU A 208 -2.42 -9.72 7.52
C LEU A 208 -2.46 -8.35 8.22
N ASN A 209 -1.71 -8.21 9.29
CA ASN A 209 -1.39 -6.91 9.85
C ASN A 209 -0.35 -6.23 8.96
N GLY A 210 -0.69 -5.09 8.40
CA GLY A 210 0.13 -4.38 7.42
C GLY A 210 1.46 -3.84 7.95
N SER A 211 1.60 -3.65 9.27
CA SER A 211 2.86 -3.23 9.89
C SER A 211 3.76 -4.41 10.24
N THR A 212 3.20 -5.50 10.77
CA THR A 212 3.99 -6.61 11.31
C THR A 212 4.06 -7.83 10.40
N GLY A 213 3.10 -8.00 9.47
CA GLY A 213 2.93 -9.20 8.67
C GLY A 213 2.24 -10.35 9.40
N GLY A 214 1.86 -10.17 10.67
CA GLY A 214 1.16 -11.18 11.46
C GLY A 214 -0.25 -11.45 10.96
N VAL A 215 -0.76 -12.65 11.25
CA VAL A 215 -2.13 -13.05 10.87
C VAL A 215 -3.17 -12.21 11.60
N ILE A 216 -4.17 -11.73 10.88
CA ILE A 216 -5.44 -11.27 11.42
C ILE A 216 -6.47 -12.33 11.01
N PRO A 217 -7.06 -13.09 11.94
CA PRO A 217 -8.00 -14.15 11.59
C PRO A 217 -9.23 -13.63 10.86
N PHE A 218 -9.54 -14.21 9.71
CA PHE A 218 -10.75 -13.90 8.96
C PHE A 218 -12.01 -14.47 9.63
N GLY A 219 -11.85 -15.61 10.31
CA GLY A 219 -12.90 -16.29 11.04
C GLY A 219 -12.35 -17.22 12.11
N GLN A 220 -13.23 -17.88 12.86
CA GLN A 220 -12.85 -18.71 14.00
C GLN A 220 -11.78 -19.78 13.69
N TYR A 221 -11.80 -20.36 12.50
CA TYR A 221 -10.87 -21.41 12.07
C TYR A 221 -9.96 -20.97 10.94
N ASP A 222 -10.06 -19.69 10.54
CA ASP A 222 -9.32 -19.09 9.43
C ASP A 222 -8.24 -18.16 9.99
N ASP A 223 -7.18 -18.79 10.50
CA ASP A 223 -6.01 -18.16 11.09
C ASP A 223 -4.70 -18.68 10.50
N GLY A 224 -4.77 -19.25 9.32
CA GLY A 224 -3.65 -19.91 8.66
C GLY A 224 -3.47 -19.52 7.20
N GLY A 225 -3.05 -20.48 6.38
CA GLY A 225 -2.82 -20.25 4.96
C GLY A 225 -4.10 -20.38 4.13
N ASP A 226 -4.40 -19.33 3.36
CA ASP A 226 -5.49 -19.25 2.40
C ASP A 226 -4.94 -19.40 0.99
N LEU A 227 -5.25 -20.52 0.33
CA LEU A 227 -4.74 -20.82 -1.00
C LEU A 227 -5.44 -20.00 -2.09
N VAL A 228 -6.67 -19.57 -1.86
CA VAL A 228 -7.45 -18.75 -2.80
C VAL A 228 -6.81 -17.36 -2.89
N GLU A 229 -6.69 -16.69 -1.78
CA GLU A 229 -6.07 -15.37 -1.68
C GLU A 229 -4.61 -15.39 -2.15
N THR A 230 -3.87 -16.43 -1.76
CA THR A 230 -2.50 -16.64 -2.22
C THR A 230 -2.41 -16.75 -3.74
N SER A 231 -3.36 -17.43 -4.39
CA SER A 231 -3.31 -17.56 -5.85
C SER A 231 -3.55 -16.24 -6.58
N PHE A 232 -4.40 -15.35 -6.06
CA PHE A 232 -4.55 -14.01 -6.61
C PHE A 232 -3.26 -13.17 -6.42
N MET A 233 -2.61 -13.27 -5.26
CA MET A 233 -1.31 -12.63 -5.06
C MET A 233 -0.27 -13.16 -6.04
N ILE A 234 -0.15 -14.48 -6.19
CA ILE A 234 0.83 -15.10 -7.10
C ILE A 234 0.56 -14.71 -8.55
N GLN A 235 -0.71 -14.71 -8.99
CA GLN A 235 -1.07 -14.22 -10.33
C GLN A 235 -0.60 -12.77 -10.53
N GLY A 236 -0.84 -11.90 -9.55
CA GLY A 236 -0.41 -10.50 -9.59
C GLY A 236 1.10 -10.37 -9.72
N ILE A 237 1.88 -11.02 -8.86
CA ILE A 237 3.35 -10.91 -8.89
C ILE A 237 3.98 -11.58 -10.12
N LEU A 238 3.37 -12.61 -10.69
CA LEU A 238 3.83 -13.19 -11.96
C LEU A 238 3.60 -12.22 -13.13
N THR A 239 2.51 -11.46 -13.12
CA THR A 239 2.27 -10.37 -14.08
C THR A 239 3.33 -9.26 -13.92
N VAL A 240 3.60 -8.86 -12.67
CA VAL A 240 4.65 -7.89 -12.32
C VAL A 240 6.02 -8.34 -12.82
N ARG A 241 6.36 -9.62 -12.62
CA ARG A 241 7.64 -10.19 -13.09
C ARG A 241 7.83 -10.07 -14.60
N GLN A 242 6.76 -10.17 -15.38
CA GLN A 242 6.82 -10.01 -16.84
C GLN A 242 6.89 -8.53 -17.26
N TYR A 243 6.27 -7.65 -16.49
CA TYR A 243 6.22 -6.23 -16.80
C TYR A 243 7.54 -5.51 -16.53
N PHE A 244 8.16 -5.75 -15.37
CA PHE A 244 9.44 -5.15 -15.00
C PHE A 244 10.60 -5.96 -15.58
N ASP A 245 10.89 -5.72 -16.88
CA ASP A 245 11.81 -6.51 -17.71
C ASP A 245 13.15 -5.80 -18.03
N GLN A 246 13.33 -4.57 -17.57
CA GLN A 246 14.55 -3.80 -17.83
C GLN A 246 15.76 -4.34 -17.05
N THR A 247 16.96 -4.06 -17.59
CA THR A 247 18.24 -4.56 -17.04
C THR A 247 18.83 -3.65 -15.95
N ASN A 248 17.98 -3.05 -15.10
CA ASN A 248 18.41 -2.31 -13.93
C ASN A 248 18.26 -3.17 -12.65
N SER A 249 18.97 -2.79 -11.59
CA SER A 249 19.05 -3.56 -10.35
C SER A 249 17.69 -3.71 -9.65
N ASN A 250 16.84 -2.68 -9.69
CA ASN A 250 15.53 -2.72 -9.04
C ASN A 250 14.60 -3.73 -9.71
N GLU A 251 14.53 -3.70 -11.04
CA GLU A 251 13.66 -4.61 -11.79
C GLU A 251 14.20 -6.05 -11.77
N GLU A 252 15.50 -6.25 -11.75
CA GLU A 252 16.10 -7.57 -11.54
C GLU A 252 15.72 -8.13 -10.16
N GLN A 253 15.81 -7.32 -9.12
CA GLN A 253 15.41 -7.72 -7.77
C GLN A 253 13.90 -8.05 -7.69
N ILE A 254 13.04 -7.27 -8.36
CA ILE A 254 11.61 -7.56 -8.48
C ILE A 254 11.39 -8.95 -9.08
N ARG A 255 12.02 -9.26 -10.21
CA ARG A 255 11.88 -10.57 -10.88
C ARG A 255 12.33 -11.73 -10.00
N ASN A 256 13.43 -11.57 -9.30
CA ASN A 256 13.95 -12.58 -8.38
C ASN A 256 13.00 -12.82 -7.20
N LEU A 257 12.54 -11.76 -6.54
CA LEU A 257 11.59 -11.87 -5.43
C LEU A 257 10.26 -12.49 -5.86
N CYS A 258 9.71 -12.10 -7.02
CA CYS A 258 8.50 -12.71 -7.57
C CYS A 258 8.67 -14.21 -7.78
N THR A 259 9.82 -14.63 -8.33
CA THR A 259 10.14 -16.04 -8.56
C THR A 259 10.26 -16.80 -7.25
N GLU A 260 11.02 -16.29 -6.29
CA GLU A 260 11.18 -16.92 -4.98
C GLU A 260 9.88 -17.08 -4.20
N ILE A 261 9.01 -16.06 -4.21
CA ILE A 261 7.71 -16.12 -3.53
C ILE A 261 6.82 -17.18 -4.20
N TRP A 262 6.75 -17.21 -5.53
CA TRP A 262 5.96 -18.19 -6.26
C TRP A 262 6.45 -19.62 -6.04
N GLU A 263 7.76 -19.85 -6.15
CA GLU A 263 8.37 -21.16 -5.94
C GLU A 263 8.24 -21.67 -4.51
N GLY A 264 8.04 -20.75 -3.55
CA GLY A 264 7.85 -21.08 -2.14
C GLY A 264 6.45 -21.59 -1.78
N VAL A 265 5.47 -21.53 -2.67
CA VAL A 265 4.10 -22.01 -2.37
C VAL A 265 4.01 -23.52 -2.55
N GLU A 266 3.74 -24.23 -1.47
CA GLU A 266 3.63 -25.69 -1.45
C GLU A 266 2.25 -26.16 -1.93
N TRP A 267 1.92 -25.96 -3.21
CA TRP A 267 0.61 -26.30 -3.80
C TRP A 267 0.21 -27.74 -3.53
N SER A 268 1.15 -28.69 -3.63
CA SER A 268 0.92 -30.10 -3.38
C SER A 268 0.50 -30.40 -1.93
N TRP A 269 0.93 -29.59 -0.94
CA TRP A 269 0.47 -29.70 0.43
C TRP A 269 -1.04 -29.52 0.55
N TYR A 270 -1.58 -28.55 -0.16
CA TYR A 270 -3.01 -28.21 -0.12
C TYR A 270 -3.92 -29.24 -0.78
N ARG A 271 -3.39 -30.33 -1.29
CA ARG A 271 -4.17 -31.52 -1.62
C ARG A 271 -4.63 -32.29 -0.40
N ARG A 272 -4.09 -32.01 0.79
CA ARG A 272 -4.34 -32.68 2.06
C ARG A 272 -3.85 -34.15 2.09
N THR A 273 -3.98 -34.89 1.01
CA THR A 273 -3.43 -36.23 0.83
C THR A 273 -2.90 -36.38 -0.60
N SER A 274 -1.93 -37.29 -0.80
CA SER A 274 -1.36 -37.55 -2.13
C SER A 274 -2.38 -38.14 -3.14
N PHE A 275 -3.49 -38.67 -2.67
CA PHE A 275 -4.55 -39.27 -3.49
C PHE A 275 -5.71 -38.32 -3.80
N SER A 276 -5.73 -37.12 -3.20
CA SER A 276 -6.79 -36.14 -3.47
C SER A 276 -6.61 -35.51 -4.84
N ASN A 277 -7.68 -35.48 -5.64
CA ASN A 277 -7.76 -34.73 -6.89
C ASN A 277 -8.19 -33.27 -6.66
N TYR A 278 -8.36 -32.86 -5.43
CA TYR A 278 -8.82 -31.54 -5.08
C TYR A 278 -7.75 -30.79 -4.27
N LEU A 279 -7.65 -29.49 -4.51
CA LEU A 279 -7.01 -28.53 -3.60
C LEU A 279 -8.05 -28.11 -2.54
N TYR A 280 -7.56 -27.81 -1.35
CA TYR A 280 -8.36 -27.31 -0.25
C TYR A 280 -8.05 -25.84 -0.03
N TRP A 281 -9.08 -25.08 0.34
CA TRP A 281 -9.01 -23.64 0.50
C TRP A 281 -8.00 -23.23 1.57
N HIS A 282 -8.06 -23.85 2.75
CA HIS A 282 -7.41 -23.33 3.94
C HIS A 282 -6.77 -24.44 4.78
N TRP A 283 -5.65 -24.12 5.39
CA TRP A 283 -5.01 -24.92 6.44
C TRP A 283 -4.62 -24.01 7.62
N SER A 284 -4.98 -24.40 8.84
CA SER A 284 -4.68 -23.68 10.09
C SER A 284 -3.59 -24.38 10.89
N PRO A 285 -2.61 -23.65 11.46
CA PRO A 285 -1.65 -24.21 12.39
C PRO A 285 -2.30 -24.67 13.71
N ASN A 286 -3.46 -24.09 14.09
CA ASN A 286 -4.16 -24.39 15.34
C ASN A 286 -5.32 -25.38 15.16
N TYR A 287 -5.98 -25.37 13.99
CA TYR A 287 -7.18 -26.14 13.71
C TYR A 287 -7.01 -27.11 12.53
N PHE A 288 -5.85 -27.17 11.95
CA PHE A 288 -5.51 -28.02 10.81
C PHE A 288 -6.49 -27.84 9.62
N TRP A 289 -7.14 -28.88 9.20
CA TRP A 289 -8.10 -28.91 8.08
C TRP A 289 -9.54 -28.71 8.53
N GLN A 290 -9.83 -28.01 9.63
CA GLN A 290 -11.16 -27.88 10.22
C GLN A 290 -12.18 -27.28 9.25
N ILE A 291 -11.80 -26.29 8.45
CA ILE A 291 -12.68 -25.70 7.42
C ILE A 291 -13.06 -26.74 6.35
N ASN A 292 -12.12 -27.63 5.96
CA ASN A 292 -12.34 -28.76 5.06
C ASN A 292 -13.08 -28.40 3.75
N PHE A 293 -12.84 -27.22 3.20
CA PHE A 293 -13.51 -26.73 1.99
C PHE A 293 -12.70 -27.10 0.74
N LYS A 294 -13.30 -27.94 -0.12
CA LYS A 294 -12.71 -28.32 -1.41
C LYS A 294 -12.93 -27.22 -2.45
N LEU A 295 -11.89 -26.91 -3.20
CA LEU A 295 -11.95 -25.98 -4.31
C LEU A 295 -12.42 -26.70 -5.57
N ILE A 296 -13.69 -26.51 -5.93
CA ILE A 296 -14.32 -27.16 -7.08
C ILE A 296 -15.17 -26.14 -7.85
N GLY A 297 -15.33 -26.40 -9.16
CA GLY A 297 -16.18 -25.58 -10.03
C GLY A 297 -15.40 -24.56 -10.86
N TRP A 298 -16.14 -23.67 -11.53
CA TRP A 298 -15.63 -22.69 -12.48
C TRP A 298 -15.42 -21.28 -11.89
N MET A 299 -15.62 -21.12 -10.61
CA MET A 299 -15.51 -19.82 -9.93
C MET A 299 -14.04 -19.34 -9.93
N GLU A 300 -13.67 -18.56 -8.97
CA GLU A 300 -12.29 -18.13 -8.71
C GLU A 300 -11.28 -19.28 -8.52
N THR A 301 -11.75 -20.52 -8.54
CA THR A 301 -10.95 -21.71 -8.23
C THR A 301 -9.98 -22.13 -9.34
N MET A 302 -10.24 -21.80 -10.59
CA MET A 302 -9.46 -22.32 -11.73
C MET A 302 -7.99 -21.89 -11.66
N ILE A 303 -7.71 -20.63 -11.31
CA ILE A 303 -6.34 -20.10 -11.27
C ILE A 303 -5.43 -20.90 -10.34
N LYS A 304 -5.94 -21.44 -9.22
CA LYS A 304 -5.16 -22.22 -8.25
C LYS A 304 -4.65 -23.52 -8.86
N TYR A 305 -5.50 -24.18 -9.66
CA TYR A 305 -5.11 -25.39 -10.36
C TYR A 305 -4.09 -25.11 -11.47
N MET A 306 -4.27 -24.02 -12.22
CA MET A 306 -3.30 -23.59 -13.23
C MET A 306 -1.93 -23.30 -12.62
N LEU A 307 -1.90 -22.52 -11.53
CA LEU A 307 -0.66 -22.20 -10.81
C LEU A 307 -0.06 -23.45 -10.15
N GLY A 308 -0.89 -24.28 -9.52
CA GLY A 308 -0.44 -25.51 -8.90
C GLY A 308 0.16 -26.51 -9.90
N ILE A 309 -0.40 -26.64 -11.10
CA ILE A 309 0.15 -27.51 -12.17
C ILE A 309 1.43 -26.89 -12.74
N ALA A 310 1.46 -25.57 -12.93
CA ALA A 310 2.62 -24.86 -13.48
C ALA A 310 3.76 -24.65 -12.48
N SER A 311 3.56 -24.96 -11.19
CA SER A 311 4.58 -24.75 -10.16
C SER A 311 5.85 -25.56 -10.46
N PRO A 312 7.04 -24.93 -10.48
CA PRO A 312 8.29 -25.65 -10.77
C PRO A 312 8.79 -26.49 -9.59
N THR A 313 8.32 -26.23 -8.37
CA THR A 313 8.80 -26.83 -7.12
C THR A 313 7.81 -27.81 -6.49
N TYR A 314 6.58 -27.39 -6.28
CA TYR A 314 5.54 -28.13 -5.56
C TYR A 314 4.31 -28.40 -6.46
N SER A 315 4.57 -28.86 -7.67
CA SER A 315 3.52 -29.12 -8.66
C SER A 315 2.48 -30.11 -8.15
N VAL A 316 1.21 -29.86 -8.51
CA VAL A 316 0.15 -30.83 -8.40
C VAL A 316 0.04 -31.61 -9.72
N ALA A 317 -0.19 -32.91 -9.65
CA ALA A 317 -0.42 -33.70 -10.85
C ALA A 317 -1.70 -33.23 -11.56
N ALA A 318 -1.64 -33.17 -12.90
CA ALA A 318 -2.79 -32.85 -13.75
C ALA A 318 -3.84 -33.96 -13.72
#